data_87f751a212014916695cf6cc923c20c3
#
_entry.id   87f751a212014916695cf6cc923c20c3
#
_cell.length_a   1.000
_cell.length_b   1.000
_cell.length_c   1.000
_cell.angle_alpha   90.00
_cell.angle_beta   90.00
_cell.angle_gamma   90.00
#
_symmetry.space_group_name_H-M   'P 1'
#
loop_
_entity.id
_entity.type
_entity.pdbx_description
1 polymer ?
#
loop_
_entity_poly.entity_id
_entity_poly.type
_entity_poly.pdbx_seq_one_letter_code
_entity_poly.pdbx_strand_id
1 'polypeptide(L)'
;MYARMLKMQVKAEHIDEAARVFAEEIVPNCRAQAGYCAAYFLIDRKLGECVPITVWETEADMLATEENRFFQSQLVKLLGFFRHGLIRESYEVAVCDRNL
;
A
#
# COMPACT_ATOMS: atom_id res chain seq x y z
N MET A 1 -11.53 4.44 10.64
CA MET A 1 -10.52 4.27 9.57
C MET A 1 -10.27 2.79 9.31
N TYR A 2 -9.95 2.49 8.07
CA TYR A 2 -9.61 1.14 7.62
C TYR A 2 -8.29 1.17 6.89
N ALA A 3 -7.48 0.13 7.08
CA ALA A 3 -6.17 0.01 6.44
C ALA A 3 -6.13 -1.23 5.54
N ARG A 4 -5.62 -1.07 4.32
CA ARG A 4 -5.26 -2.19 3.46
C ARG A 4 -3.76 -2.39 3.54
N MET A 5 -3.35 -3.62 3.75
CA MET A 5 -1.95 -4.00 3.86
C MET A 5 -1.64 -5.06 2.83
N LEU A 6 -0.54 -4.89 2.13
CA LEU A 6 0.02 -5.92 1.26
C LEU A 6 1.34 -6.39 1.86
N LYS A 7 1.63 -7.67 1.71
CA LYS A 7 2.94 -8.23 2.06
C LYS A 7 3.49 -8.88 0.82
N MET A 8 4.71 -8.50 0.44
CA MET A 8 5.32 -9.00 -0.79
C MET A 8 6.81 -9.24 -0.58
N GLN A 9 7.31 -10.28 -1.23
CA GLN A 9 8.75 -10.53 -1.29
C GLN A 9 9.32 -9.81 -2.49
N VAL A 10 10.34 -8.99 -2.26
CA VAL A 10 10.98 -8.16 -3.27
C VAL A 10 12.46 -8.46 -3.28
N LYS A 11 13.04 -8.54 -4.48
CA LYS A 11 14.49 -8.71 -4.61
C LYS A 11 15.21 -7.55 -3.95
N ALA A 12 16.30 -7.84 -3.23
CA ALA A 12 17.03 -6.84 -2.46
C ALA A 12 17.41 -5.62 -3.29
N GLU A 13 17.84 -5.84 -4.53
CA GLU A 13 18.26 -4.77 -5.44
C GLU A 13 17.10 -3.88 -5.92
N HIS A 14 15.86 -4.30 -5.71
CA HIS A 14 14.68 -3.56 -6.15
C HIS A 14 13.90 -2.89 -5.02
N ILE A 15 14.30 -3.10 -3.77
CA ILE A 15 13.54 -2.58 -2.61
C ILE A 15 13.42 -1.06 -2.65
N ASP A 16 14.54 -0.37 -2.83
CA ASP A 16 14.52 1.10 -2.81
C ASP A 16 13.78 1.67 -4.03
N GLU A 17 13.88 1.02 -5.17
CA GLU A 17 13.13 1.44 -6.35
C GLU A 17 11.64 1.22 -6.16
N ALA A 18 11.23 0.10 -5.56
CA ALA A 18 9.82 -0.14 -5.26
C ALA A 18 9.27 0.93 -4.31
N ALA A 19 10.03 1.30 -3.29
CA ALA A 19 9.65 2.37 -2.38
C ALA A 19 9.50 3.72 -3.12
N ARG A 20 10.42 4.01 -4.03
CA ARG A 20 10.35 5.24 -4.84
C ARG A 20 9.11 5.25 -5.74
N VAL A 21 8.82 4.15 -6.41
CA VAL A 21 7.62 4.03 -7.24
C VAL A 21 6.36 4.25 -6.39
N PHE A 22 6.31 3.67 -5.20
CA PHE A 22 5.19 3.86 -4.30
C PHE A 22 5.02 5.33 -3.94
N ALA A 23 6.10 5.99 -3.53
CA ALA A 23 6.06 7.38 -3.09
C ALA A 23 5.74 8.36 -4.23
N GLU A 24 6.30 8.15 -5.41
CA GLU A 24 6.24 9.12 -6.50
C GLU A 24 5.14 8.84 -7.51
N GLU A 25 4.73 7.57 -7.68
CA GLU A 25 3.79 7.18 -8.72
C GLU A 25 2.48 6.61 -8.18
N ILE A 26 2.43 6.15 -6.94
CA ILE A 26 1.22 5.57 -6.36
C ILE A 26 0.55 6.52 -5.38
N VAL A 27 1.29 7.02 -4.40
CA VAL A 27 0.74 7.90 -3.36
C VAL A 27 0.05 9.14 -3.93
N PRO A 28 0.61 9.85 -4.91
CA PRO A 28 -0.07 11.01 -5.47
C PRO A 28 -1.44 10.67 -6.06
N ASN A 29 -1.58 9.49 -6.66
CA ASN A 29 -2.86 9.03 -7.21
C ASN A 29 -3.84 8.68 -6.10
N CYS A 30 -3.35 8.10 -4.99
CA CYS A 30 -4.18 7.80 -3.83
C CYS A 30 -4.81 9.07 -3.24
N ARG A 31 -4.06 10.16 -3.23
CA ARG A 31 -4.54 11.44 -2.69
C ARG A 31 -5.77 11.96 -3.42
N ALA A 32 -5.96 11.57 -4.66
CA ALA A 32 -7.11 11.99 -5.47
C ALA A 32 -8.36 11.14 -5.19
N GLN A 33 -8.23 10.06 -4.44
CA GLN A 33 -9.35 9.16 -4.15
C GLN A 33 -10.09 9.58 -2.89
N ALA A 34 -11.42 9.43 -2.90
CA ALA A 34 -12.25 9.77 -1.75
C ALA A 34 -11.84 8.96 -0.52
N GLY A 35 -11.73 9.63 0.61
CA GLY A 35 -11.45 8.98 1.90
C GLY A 35 -10.01 8.63 2.17
N TYR A 36 -9.08 8.97 1.29
CA TYR A 36 -7.66 8.71 1.53
C TYR A 36 -7.16 9.46 2.77
N CYS A 37 -6.50 8.75 3.68
CA CYS A 37 -5.96 9.32 4.92
C CYS A 37 -4.43 9.30 4.96
N ALA A 38 -3.82 8.16 4.67
CA ALA A 38 -2.39 8.00 4.83
C ALA A 38 -1.86 6.81 4.03
N ALA A 39 -0.55 6.80 3.79
CA ALA A 39 0.12 5.67 3.18
C ALA A 39 1.49 5.48 3.84
N TYR A 40 1.91 4.23 3.92
CA TYR A 40 3.20 3.83 4.45
C TYR A 40 3.79 2.75 3.58
N PHE A 41 5.11 2.70 3.49
CA PHE A 41 5.82 1.61 2.82
C PHE A 41 6.84 1.08 3.80
N LEU A 42 6.53 -0.05 4.42
CA LEU A 42 7.40 -0.66 5.43
C LEU A 42 8.35 -1.64 4.76
N ILE A 43 9.57 -1.70 5.24
CA ILE A 43 10.61 -2.57 4.66
C ILE A 43 11.27 -3.38 5.76
N ASP A 44 11.35 -4.70 5.55
CA ASP A 44 12.23 -5.57 6.32
C ASP A 44 13.34 -6.01 5.38
N ARG A 45 14.51 -5.39 5.51
CA ARG A 45 15.62 -5.63 4.59
C ARG A 45 16.25 -7.00 4.75
N LYS A 46 16.16 -7.58 5.94
CA LYS A 46 16.71 -8.92 6.20
C LYS A 46 15.91 -9.99 5.48
N LEU A 47 14.58 -9.86 5.52
CA LEU A 47 13.69 -10.83 4.90
C LEU A 47 13.40 -10.52 3.43
N GLY A 48 13.72 -9.31 2.97
CA GLY A 48 13.31 -8.87 1.65
C GLY A 48 11.82 -8.67 1.54
N GLU A 49 11.18 -8.29 2.65
CA GLU A 49 9.74 -8.08 2.68
C GLU A 49 9.39 -6.60 2.62
N CYS A 50 8.46 -6.26 1.74
CA CYS A 50 7.92 -4.93 1.64
C CYS A 50 6.42 -4.96 1.98
N VAL A 51 5.98 -3.96 2.74
CA VAL A 51 4.60 -3.91 3.22
C VAL A 51 4.03 -2.52 2.95
N PRO A 52 3.48 -2.30 1.75
CA PRO A 52 2.74 -1.06 1.48
C PRO A 52 1.40 -1.08 2.21
N ILE A 53 1.07 0.05 2.83
CA ILE A 53 -0.17 0.23 3.59
C ILE A 53 -0.84 1.51 3.10
N THR A 54 -2.16 1.43 2.86
CA THR A 54 -2.98 2.62 2.63
C THR A 54 -4.09 2.65 3.66
N VAL A 55 -4.38 3.85 4.17
CA VAL A 55 -5.39 4.06 5.22
C VAL A 55 -6.50 4.94 4.66
N TRP A 56 -7.74 4.56 4.94
CA TRP A 56 -8.97 5.17 4.39
C TRP A 56 -9.92 5.55 5.52
N GLU A 57 -10.71 6.59 5.33
CA GLU A 57 -11.65 7.05 6.36
C GLU A 57 -12.64 5.97 6.74
N THR A 58 -13.18 5.25 5.74
CA THR A 58 -14.19 4.21 5.95
C THR A 58 -13.82 2.96 5.15
N GLU A 59 -14.40 1.83 5.57
CA GLU A 59 -14.29 0.60 4.79
C GLU A 59 -14.87 0.78 3.39
N ALA A 60 -15.99 1.49 3.30
CA ALA A 60 -16.64 1.73 2.01
C ALA A 60 -15.71 2.48 1.04
N ASP A 61 -14.97 3.49 1.53
CA ASP A 61 -14.01 4.21 0.70
C ASP A 61 -12.89 3.28 0.22
N MET A 62 -12.39 2.43 1.11
CA MET A 62 -11.37 1.46 0.76
C MET A 62 -11.87 0.48 -0.30
N LEU A 63 -13.07 -0.07 -0.11
CA LEU A 63 -13.65 -1.03 -1.04
C LEU A 63 -14.00 -0.41 -2.39
N ALA A 64 -14.37 0.87 -2.40
CA ALA A 64 -14.65 1.59 -3.64
C ALA A 64 -13.43 1.59 -4.57
N THR A 65 -12.21 1.64 -4.03
CA THR A 65 -11.00 1.61 -4.85
C THR A 65 -10.77 0.24 -5.50
N GLU A 66 -11.36 -0.82 -4.95
CA GLU A 66 -11.31 -2.15 -5.57
C GLU A 66 -12.39 -2.26 -6.66
N GLU A 67 -13.57 -1.75 -6.39
CA GLU A 67 -14.71 -1.81 -7.32
C GLU A 67 -14.46 -0.99 -8.58
N ASN A 68 -13.85 0.20 -8.44
CA ASN A 68 -13.55 1.08 -9.57
C ASN A 68 -12.21 0.76 -10.24
N ARG A 69 -11.55 -0.32 -9.84
CA ARG A 69 -10.28 -0.81 -10.40
C ARG A 69 -9.07 0.08 -10.10
N PHE A 70 -9.22 1.08 -9.26
CA PHE A 70 -8.09 1.94 -8.88
C PHE A 70 -6.98 1.13 -8.21
N PHE A 71 -7.33 0.32 -7.21
CA PHE A 71 -6.36 -0.50 -6.49
C PHE A 71 -5.54 -1.35 -7.46
N GLN A 72 -6.21 -2.05 -8.37
CA GLN A 72 -5.54 -2.92 -9.33
C GLN A 72 -4.61 -2.14 -10.25
N SER A 73 -5.02 -0.94 -10.69
CA SER A 73 -4.20 -0.11 -11.56
C SER A 73 -2.91 0.37 -10.88
N GLN A 74 -2.96 0.55 -9.56
CA GLN A 74 -1.76 0.94 -8.80
C GLN A 74 -0.88 -0.27 -8.51
N LEU A 75 -1.47 -1.41 -8.17
CA LEU A 75 -0.73 -2.64 -7.89
C LEU A 75 0.15 -3.06 -9.07
N VAL A 76 -0.35 -2.88 -10.28
CA VAL A 76 0.40 -3.20 -11.51
C VAL A 76 1.77 -2.53 -11.54
N LYS A 77 1.90 -1.35 -10.96
CA LYS A 77 3.16 -0.61 -10.94
C LYS A 77 4.24 -1.29 -10.10
N LEU A 78 3.84 -2.17 -9.17
CA LEU A 78 4.76 -2.89 -8.29
C LEU A 78 5.03 -4.32 -8.74
N LEU A 79 4.26 -4.85 -9.70
CA LEU A 79 4.36 -6.26 -10.09
C LEU A 79 5.76 -6.67 -10.56
N GLY A 80 6.49 -5.77 -11.21
CA GLY A 80 7.84 -6.06 -11.70
C GLY A 80 8.87 -6.30 -10.60
N PHE A 81 8.56 -5.93 -9.35
CA PHE A 81 9.49 -6.05 -8.23
C PHE A 81 9.27 -7.30 -7.38
N PHE A 82 8.14 -8.00 -7.55
CA PHE A 82 7.82 -9.18 -6.75
C PHE A 82 8.75 -10.33 -7.10
N ARG A 83 9.21 -11.04 -6.07
CA ARG A 83 9.84 -12.34 -6.26
C ARG A 83 8.79 -13.43 -6.32
N HIS A 84 7.89 -13.42 -5.34
CA HIS A 84 6.78 -14.34 -5.22
C HIS A 84 5.90 -13.91 -4.06
N GLY A 85 4.72 -14.49 -3.99
CA GLY A 85 3.80 -14.31 -2.86
C GLY A 85 3.27 -12.88 -2.74
N LEU A 86 1.98 -12.74 -2.74
CA LEU A 86 1.31 -11.49 -2.42
C LEU A 86 0.20 -11.82 -1.46
N ILE A 87 0.28 -11.27 -0.25
CA ILE A 87 -0.77 -11.40 0.74
C ILE A 87 -1.46 -10.06 0.87
N ARG A 88 -2.78 -10.04 0.77
CA ARG A 88 -3.58 -8.83 0.95
C ARG A 88 -4.43 -9.01 2.21
N GLU A 89 -4.31 -8.05 3.10
CA GLU A 89 -5.08 -8.03 4.34
C GLU A 89 -5.67 -6.64 4.54
N SER A 90 -6.79 -6.58 5.26
CA SER A 90 -7.39 -5.30 5.62
C SER A 90 -7.87 -5.37 7.06
N TYR A 91 -7.81 -4.23 7.74
CA TYR A 91 -8.08 -4.13 9.16
C TYR A 91 -8.78 -2.82 9.48
N GLU A 92 -9.65 -2.88 10.47
CA GLU A 92 -10.14 -1.66 11.10
C GLU A 92 -9.01 -1.05 11.93
N VAL A 93 -8.83 0.26 11.84
CA VAL A 93 -7.88 0.97 12.69
C VAL A 93 -8.61 1.32 13.99
N ALA A 94 -8.37 0.52 15.03
CA ALA A 94 -9.04 0.72 16.31
C ALA A 94 -8.48 1.91 17.08
N VAL A 95 -7.18 2.17 16.95
CA VAL A 95 -6.51 3.27 17.64
C VAL A 95 -5.52 3.90 16.68
N CYS A 96 -5.56 5.21 16.56
CA CYS A 96 -4.56 5.98 15.83
C CYS A 96 -4.15 7.17 16.69
N ASP A 97 -2.99 7.07 17.30
CA ASP A 97 -2.41 8.16 18.07
C ASP A 97 -1.25 8.72 17.26
N ARG A 98 -1.33 9.99 16.92
CA ARG A 98 -0.32 10.64 16.09
C ARG A 98 0.33 11.77 16.85
N ASN A 99 1.64 11.72 16.89
CA ASN A 99 2.45 12.80 17.43
C ASN A 99 2.92 13.66 16.24
N LEU A 100 2.27 14.80 16.07
CA LEU A 100 2.53 15.72 14.96
C LEU A 100 3.41 16.88 15.40
#